data_774d0c8e41feec35bb87ea03ab470a79
#
_entry.id   774d0c8e41feec35bb87ea03ab470a79
#
_cell.length_a   1.000
_cell.length_b   1.000
_cell.length_c   1.000
_cell.angle_alpha   90.00
_cell.angle_beta   90.00
_cell.angle_gamma   90.00
#
_symmetry.space_group_name_H-M   'P 1'
#
loop_
_entity.id
_entity.type
_entity.pdbx_description
1 polymer ?
#
loop_
_entity_poly.entity_id
_entity_poly.type
_entity_poly.pdbx_seq_one_letter_code
_entity_poly.pdbx_strand_id
1 'polypeptide(L)'
;VGNGLLWVLAVLITLGAVRDQWREPAWPIAVGALCGACLALALHLVADHFQLRYAWLYSSAALPAYLKFSNLWGGDEGTVLLLATFCMAIALKSAALPGWAGRGMALIAAWYVASAAWLGPFSATPGDWLAAQPSQGMNAHLQTFWMSLHAPLILCAYAWVLAPAGAALEALGRGGHAYAWVMPRYSRRAWLILSAGIGVGMAWAMEDFTYRQL
;
A
#
# COMPACT_ATOMS: atom_id res chain seq x y z
N VAL A 1 -17.80 -4.82 8.23
CA VAL A 1 -18.20 -3.67 7.37
C VAL A 1 -16.99 -3.22 6.53
N GLY A 2 -15.82 -2.91 7.14
CA GLY A 2 -14.66 -2.33 6.44
C GLY A 2 -14.14 -3.16 5.25
N ASN A 3 -13.99 -4.47 5.42
CA ASN A 3 -13.54 -5.35 4.33
C ASN A 3 -14.56 -5.42 3.17
N GLY A 4 -15.87 -5.36 3.48
CA GLY A 4 -16.91 -5.28 2.45
C GLY A 4 -16.82 -4.00 1.61
N LEU A 5 -16.50 -2.87 2.24
CA LEU A 5 -16.28 -1.60 1.52
C LEU A 5 -15.08 -1.67 0.58
N LEU A 6 -14.00 -2.38 0.94
CA LEU A 6 -12.86 -2.60 0.04
C LEU A 6 -13.26 -3.41 -1.20
N TRP A 7 -14.12 -4.42 -1.07
CA TRP A 7 -14.66 -5.16 -2.23
C TRP A 7 -15.46 -4.25 -3.17
N VAL A 8 -16.35 -3.42 -2.61
CA VAL A 8 -17.11 -2.43 -3.41
C VAL A 8 -16.16 -1.48 -4.13
N LEU A 9 -15.10 -1.03 -3.44
CA LEU A 9 -14.11 -0.14 -4.00
C LEU A 9 -13.32 -0.78 -5.15
N ALA A 10 -12.93 -2.05 -5.02
CA ALA A 10 -12.27 -2.79 -6.11
C ALA A 10 -13.14 -2.86 -7.37
N VAL A 11 -14.44 -3.10 -7.21
CA VAL A 11 -15.41 -3.09 -8.31
C VAL A 11 -15.52 -1.70 -8.95
N LEU A 12 -15.63 -0.64 -8.15
CA LEU A 12 -15.72 0.73 -8.66
C LEU A 12 -14.47 1.15 -9.45
N ILE A 13 -13.28 0.80 -8.96
CA ILE A 13 -12.03 1.06 -9.68
C ILE A 13 -12.00 0.31 -11.01
N THR A 14 -12.42 -0.95 -11.01
CA THR A 14 -12.49 -1.78 -12.23
C THR A 14 -13.46 -1.19 -13.24
N LEU A 15 -14.65 -0.78 -12.80
CA LEU A 15 -15.64 -0.14 -13.68
C LEU A 15 -15.11 1.16 -14.28
N GLY A 16 -14.43 2.00 -13.47
CA GLY A 16 -13.77 3.21 -13.94
C GLY A 16 -12.60 2.95 -14.89
N ALA A 17 -11.93 1.78 -14.78
CA ALA A 17 -10.87 1.39 -15.71
C ALA A 17 -11.42 0.90 -17.06
N VAL A 18 -12.59 0.26 -17.08
CA VAL A 18 -13.20 -0.31 -18.28
C VAL A 18 -14.06 0.70 -19.03
N ARG A 19 -14.78 1.58 -18.31
CA ARG A 19 -15.73 2.55 -18.88
C ARG A 19 -15.29 3.98 -18.60
N ASP A 20 -14.97 4.75 -19.63
CA ASP A 20 -14.47 6.13 -19.52
C ASP A 20 -15.39 7.07 -18.74
N GLN A 21 -16.71 6.93 -18.91
CA GLN A 21 -17.70 7.76 -18.19
C GLN A 21 -17.65 7.64 -16.67
N TRP A 22 -17.11 6.54 -16.13
CA TRP A 22 -16.98 6.30 -14.69
C TRP A 22 -15.60 6.68 -14.15
N ARG A 23 -14.61 6.89 -15.02
CA ARG A 23 -13.22 7.16 -14.61
C ARG A 23 -13.09 8.43 -13.79
N GLU A 24 -13.61 9.54 -14.29
CA GLU A 24 -13.46 10.84 -13.65
C GLU A 24 -14.06 10.90 -12.23
N PRO A 25 -15.28 10.43 -11.96
CA PRO A 25 -15.79 10.42 -10.60
C PRO A 25 -15.23 9.29 -9.73
N ALA A 26 -14.97 8.10 -10.28
CA ALA A 26 -14.58 6.93 -9.50
C ALA A 26 -13.14 6.97 -8.97
N TRP A 27 -12.18 7.44 -9.75
CA TRP A 27 -10.77 7.37 -9.37
C TRP A 27 -10.37 8.34 -8.25
N PRO A 28 -10.78 9.62 -8.23
CA PRO A 28 -10.54 10.49 -7.07
C PRO A 28 -11.22 9.97 -5.79
N ILE A 29 -12.45 9.47 -5.90
CA ILE A 29 -13.16 8.86 -4.78
C ILE A 29 -12.40 7.63 -4.26
N ALA A 30 -11.89 6.79 -5.16
CA ALA A 30 -11.12 5.61 -4.79
C ALA A 30 -9.83 5.96 -4.05
N VAL A 31 -9.08 6.98 -4.49
CA VAL A 31 -7.89 7.46 -3.78
C VAL A 31 -8.26 7.96 -2.40
N GLY A 32 -9.30 8.81 -2.29
CA GLY A 32 -9.78 9.32 -1.00
C GLY A 32 -10.21 8.20 -0.04
N ALA A 33 -10.95 7.21 -0.55
CA ALA A 33 -11.41 6.06 0.23
C ALA A 33 -10.24 5.17 0.71
N LEU A 34 -9.23 4.93 -0.14
CA LEU A 34 -8.04 4.16 0.25
C LEU A 34 -7.18 4.91 1.27
N CYS A 35 -6.98 6.21 1.09
CA CYS A 35 -6.31 7.03 2.11
C CYS A 35 -7.08 7.01 3.44
N GLY A 36 -8.42 7.11 3.39
CA GLY A 36 -9.27 7.00 4.55
C GLY A 36 -9.17 5.64 5.23
N ALA A 37 -9.11 4.54 4.47
CA ALA A 37 -8.92 3.19 4.99
C ALA A 37 -7.55 3.02 5.68
N CYS A 38 -6.46 3.51 5.05
CA CYS A 38 -5.13 3.52 5.67
C CYS A 38 -5.11 4.35 6.96
N LEU A 39 -5.73 5.53 6.95
CA LEU A 39 -5.82 6.38 8.14
C LEU A 39 -6.64 5.70 9.25
N ALA A 40 -7.78 5.10 8.91
CA ALA A 40 -8.60 4.38 9.88
C ALA A 40 -7.82 3.23 10.53
N LEU A 41 -7.10 2.44 9.73
CA LEU A 41 -6.27 1.35 10.24
C LEU A 41 -5.15 1.88 11.15
N ALA A 42 -4.47 2.96 10.76
CA ALA A 42 -3.44 3.62 11.57
C ALA A 42 -4.00 4.16 12.89
N LEU A 43 -5.19 4.76 12.88
CA LEU A 43 -5.85 5.23 14.09
C LEU A 43 -6.21 4.09 15.04
N HIS A 44 -6.68 2.95 14.53
CA HIS A 44 -6.91 1.75 15.36
C HIS A 44 -5.62 1.21 15.99
N LEU A 45 -4.50 1.24 15.25
CA LEU A 45 -3.18 0.83 15.77
C LEU A 45 -2.70 1.76 16.89
N VAL A 46 -2.79 3.08 16.68
CA VAL A 46 -2.32 4.08 17.66
C VAL A 46 -3.21 4.11 18.90
N ALA A 47 -4.51 3.87 18.75
CA ALA A 47 -5.48 3.86 19.82
C ALA A 47 -5.58 2.51 20.58
N ASP A 48 -4.73 1.54 20.27
CA ASP A 48 -4.70 0.21 20.89
C ASP A 48 -6.05 -0.53 20.83
N HIS A 49 -6.75 -0.40 19.69
CA HIS A 49 -8.03 -1.07 19.49
C HIS A 49 -7.83 -2.55 19.15
N PHE A 50 -7.44 -3.35 20.14
CA PHE A 50 -7.11 -4.78 19.99
C PHE A 50 -8.31 -5.67 19.64
N GLN A 51 -9.53 -5.16 19.64
CA GLN A 51 -10.71 -5.82 19.04
C GLN A 51 -10.58 -5.95 17.51
N LEU A 52 -9.70 -5.16 16.88
CA LEU A 52 -9.31 -5.32 15.50
C LEU A 52 -8.14 -6.32 15.42
N ARG A 53 -8.33 -7.42 14.67
CA ARG A 53 -7.34 -8.50 14.55
C ARG A 53 -5.96 -7.99 14.11
N TYR A 54 -5.92 -7.05 13.18
CA TYR A 54 -4.68 -6.45 12.71
C TYR A 54 -3.94 -5.71 13.85
N ALA A 55 -4.64 -4.91 14.65
CA ALA A 55 -4.03 -4.22 15.79
C ALA A 55 -3.56 -5.21 16.85
N TRP A 56 -4.31 -6.28 17.10
CA TRP A 56 -3.94 -7.33 18.05
C TRP A 56 -2.66 -8.06 17.62
N LEU A 57 -2.52 -8.39 16.32
CA LEU A 57 -1.36 -9.12 15.77
C LEU A 57 -0.08 -8.28 15.78
N TYR A 58 -0.18 -6.99 15.44
CA TYR A 58 1.00 -6.19 15.08
C TYR A 58 1.27 -5.03 16.02
N SER A 59 0.40 -4.73 17.02
CA SER A 59 0.60 -3.62 17.95
C SER A 59 0.59 -4.06 19.40
N SER A 60 1.09 -3.19 20.29
CA SER A 60 1.09 -3.38 21.72
C SER A 60 0.96 -2.04 22.43
N ALA A 61 0.32 -2.01 23.60
CA ALA A 61 0.19 -0.81 24.41
C ALA A 61 1.55 -0.22 24.84
N ALA A 62 2.59 -1.05 24.96
CA ALA A 62 3.92 -0.63 25.33
C ALA A 62 4.72 0.06 24.21
N LEU A 63 4.26 0.00 22.95
CA LEU A 63 4.96 0.60 21.82
C LEU A 63 4.80 2.12 21.80
N PRO A 64 5.84 2.87 21.44
CA PRO A 64 5.72 4.30 21.17
C PRO A 64 4.85 4.55 19.93
N ALA A 65 4.18 5.72 19.90
CA ALA A 65 3.17 6.03 18.88
C ALA A 65 3.69 5.93 17.44
N TYR A 66 4.96 6.29 17.19
CA TYR A 66 5.54 6.20 15.85
C TYR A 66 5.70 4.74 15.37
N LEU A 67 6.01 3.79 16.26
CA LEU A 67 6.04 2.37 15.93
C LEU A 67 4.63 1.81 15.71
N LYS A 68 3.66 2.22 16.56
CA LYS A 68 2.25 1.86 16.32
C LYS A 68 1.78 2.32 14.94
N PHE A 69 2.11 3.55 14.54
CA PHE A 69 1.81 4.06 13.20
C PHE A 69 2.52 3.26 12.11
N SER A 70 3.82 2.95 12.28
CA SER A 70 4.58 2.17 11.29
C SER A 70 4.08 0.73 11.14
N ASN A 71 3.33 0.22 12.10
CA ASN A 71 2.65 -1.07 11.96
C ASN A 71 1.53 -1.07 10.90
N LEU A 72 1.17 0.08 10.33
CA LEU A 72 0.31 0.12 9.15
C LEU A 72 0.85 -0.77 8.01
N TRP A 73 2.16 -0.91 7.90
CA TRP A 73 2.85 -1.79 6.95
C TRP A 73 3.64 -2.90 7.64
N GLY A 74 3.34 -3.20 8.89
CA GLY A 74 3.99 -4.25 9.66
C GLY A 74 3.47 -5.66 9.36
N GLY A 75 2.32 -5.77 8.72
CA GLY A 75 1.68 -7.02 8.29
C GLY A 75 1.19 -6.96 6.85
N ASP A 76 0.84 -8.12 6.30
CA ASP A 76 0.49 -8.27 4.88
C ASP A 76 -0.74 -7.44 4.50
N GLU A 77 -1.77 -7.43 5.35
CA GLU A 77 -3.03 -6.74 5.09
C GLU A 77 -2.83 -5.22 4.90
N GLY A 78 -2.07 -4.61 5.80
CA GLY A 78 -1.78 -3.17 5.75
C GLY A 78 -0.79 -2.81 4.65
N THR A 79 0.22 -3.67 4.42
CA THR A 79 1.19 -3.52 3.33
C THR A 79 0.51 -3.51 1.97
N VAL A 80 -0.38 -4.48 1.71
CA VAL A 80 -1.12 -4.58 0.45
C VAL A 80 -2.09 -3.40 0.28
N LEU A 81 -2.74 -2.96 1.36
CA LEU A 81 -3.62 -1.79 1.36
C LEU A 81 -2.86 -0.50 1.02
N LEU A 82 -1.68 -0.31 1.60
CA LEU A 82 -0.81 0.84 1.30
C LEU A 82 -0.30 0.82 -0.14
N LEU A 83 0.13 -0.35 -0.63
CA LEU A 83 0.56 -0.52 -2.02
C LEU A 83 -0.58 -0.24 -3.00
N ALA A 84 -1.80 -0.73 -2.71
CA ALA A 84 -3.01 -0.42 -3.48
C ALA A 84 -3.25 1.10 -3.56
N THR A 85 -3.07 1.80 -2.43
CA THR A 85 -3.22 3.25 -2.33
C THR A 85 -2.22 3.98 -3.23
N PHE A 86 -0.95 3.60 -3.20
CA PHE A 86 0.07 4.17 -4.09
C PHE A 86 -0.22 3.87 -5.56
N CYS A 87 -0.59 2.64 -5.90
CA CYS A 87 -0.95 2.27 -7.28
C CYS A 87 -2.13 3.10 -7.78
N MET A 88 -3.17 3.29 -6.96
CA MET A 88 -4.35 4.07 -7.35
C MET A 88 -4.03 5.56 -7.50
N ALA A 89 -3.19 6.12 -6.63
CA ALA A 89 -2.72 7.50 -6.74
C ALA A 89 -1.93 7.74 -8.04
N ILE A 90 -1.09 6.77 -8.45
CA ILE A 90 -0.35 6.83 -9.72
C ILE A 90 -1.29 6.62 -10.91
N ALA A 91 -2.29 5.74 -10.80
CA ALA A 91 -3.32 5.56 -11.83
C ALA A 91 -4.08 6.87 -12.07
N LEU A 92 -4.52 7.55 -11.01
CA LEU A 92 -5.18 8.84 -11.09
C LEU A 92 -4.28 9.90 -11.74
N LYS A 93 -3.01 9.99 -11.34
CA LYS A 93 -2.04 10.89 -11.96
C LYS A 93 -1.82 10.58 -13.44
N SER A 94 -1.92 9.33 -13.83
CA SER A 94 -1.76 8.86 -15.20
C SER A 94 -3.05 8.91 -16.02
N ALA A 95 -4.16 9.32 -15.43
CA ALA A 95 -5.47 9.39 -16.08
C ALA A 95 -5.50 10.35 -17.29
N ALA A 96 -4.67 11.39 -17.27
CA ALA A 96 -4.51 12.34 -18.35
C ALA A 96 -3.66 11.80 -19.54
N LEU A 97 -3.00 10.64 -19.37
CA LEU A 97 -2.23 10.02 -20.43
C LEU A 97 -3.17 9.30 -21.41
N PRO A 98 -2.93 9.41 -22.74
CA PRO A 98 -3.74 8.71 -23.71
C PRO A 98 -3.63 7.20 -23.52
N GLY A 99 -4.73 6.49 -23.76
CA GLY A 99 -4.80 5.06 -23.87
C GLY A 99 -4.87 4.27 -22.56
N TRP A 100 -4.22 3.09 -22.55
CA TRP A 100 -4.37 2.08 -21.51
C TRP A 100 -3.42 2.23 -20.30
N ALA A 101 -2.45 3.14 -20.36
CA ALA A 101 -1.43 3.27 -19.29
C ALA A 101 -2.06 3.52 -17.92
N GLY A 102 -2.96 4.51 -17.81
CA GLY A 102 -3.69 4.76 -16.57
C GLY A 102 -4.67 3.65 -16.20
N ARG A 103 -5.32 3.04 -17.19
CA ARG A 103 -6.27 1.92 -16.99
C ARG A 103 -5.58 0.67 -16.48
N GLY A 104 -4.43 0.32 -17.08
CA GLY A 104 -3.62 -0.82 -16.61
C GLY A 104 -3.23 -0.65 -15.13
N MET A 105 -2.79 0.55 -14.75
CA MET A 105 -2.49 0.86 -13.36
C MET A 105 -3.72 0.79 -12.44
N ALA A 106 -4.88 1.25 -12.89
CA ALA A 106 -6.12 1.14 -12.11
C ALA A 106 -6.55 -0.32 -11.92
N LEU A 107 -6.39 -1.17 -12.93
CA LEU A 107 -6.65 -2.61 -12.81
C LEU A 107 -5.69 -3.30 -11.83
N ILE A 108 -4.42 -2.93 -11.85
CA ILE A 108 -3.42 -3.40 -10.87
C ILE A 108 -3.82 -2.93 -9.47
N ALA A 109 -4.23 -1.67 -9.31
CA ALA A 109 -4.71 -1.14 -8.04
C ALA A 109 -5.97 -1.90 -7.56
N ALA A 110 -6.95 -2.15 -8.45
CA ALA A 110 -8.14 -2.93 -8.13
C ALA A 110 -7.81 -4.34 -7.65
N TRP A 111 -6.81 -4.99 -8.28
CA TRP A 111 -6.30 -6.28 -7.85
C TRP A 111 -5.76 -6.22 -6.40
N TYR A 112 -4.91 -5.24 -6.09
CA TYR A 112 -4.39 -5.08 -4.73
C TYR A 112 -5.47 -4.71 -3.71
N VAL A 113 -6.48 -3.90 -4.10
CA VAL A 113 -7.62 -3.61 -3.21
C VAL A 113 -8.43 -4.87 -2.93
N ALA A 114 -8.68 -5.72 -3.94
CA ALA A 114 -9.36 -6.99 -3.76
C ALA A 114 -8.53 -7.95 -2.87
N SER A 115 -7.21 -7.97 -3.06
CA SER A 115 -6.29 -8.75 -2.21
C SER A 115 -6.31 -8.26 -0.76
N ALA A 116 -6.29 -6.95 -0.53
CA ALA A 116 -6.42 -6.37 0.81
C ALA A 116 -7.77 -6.73 1.44
N ALA A 117 -8.87 -6.66 0.67
CA ALA A 117 -10.20 -7.05 1.13
C ALA A 117 -10.27 -8.54 1.53
N TRP A 118 -9.58 -9.40 0.77
CA TRP A 118 -9.47 -10.83 1.07
C TRP A 118 -8.68 -11.09 2.36
N LEU A 119 -7.53 -10.44 2.53
CA LEU A 119 -6.70 -10.53 3.74
C LEU A 119 -7.43 -10.01 4.97
N GLY A 120 -8.29 -9.03 4.82
CA GLY A 120 -9.23 -8.58 5.83
C GLY A 120 -8.62 -7.73 6.95
N PRO A 121 -8.02 -6.56 6.65
CA PRO A 121 -7.40 -5.67 7.64
C PRO A 121 -8.37 -5.19 8.72
N PHE A 122 -9.68 -5.17 8.44
CA PHE A 122 -10.74 -4.76 9.37
C PHE A 122 -11.51 -5.93 9.97
N SER A 123 -10.91 -7.12 10.05
CA SER A 123 -11.51 -8.29 10.70
C SER A 123 -11.44 -8.15 12.23
N ALA A 124 -12.47 -8.66 12.91
CA ALA A 124 -12.48 -8.70 14.37
C ALA A 124 -11.49 -9.74 14.91
N THR A 125 -10.91 -9.46 16.07
CA THR A 125 -10.09 -10.41 16.81
C THR A 125 -11.00 -11.50 17.40
N PRO A 126 -10.66 -12.79 17.28
CA PRO A 126 -11.38 -13.87 17.97
C PRO A 126 -11.38 -13.67 19.49
N GLY A 127 -12.51 -13.98 20.11
CA GLY A 127 -12.68 -13.74 21.56
C GLY A 127 -11.75 -14.59 22.43
N ASP A 128 -11.42 -15.78 21.99
CA ASP A 128 -10.46 -16.68 22.63
C ASP A 128 -9.03 -16.09 22.64
N TRP A 129 -8.63 -15.38 21.59
CA TRP A 129 -7.34 -14.68 21.51
C TRP A 129 -7.26 -13.54 22.51
N LEU A 130 -8.32 -12.73 22.59
CA LEU A 130 -8.40 -11.62 23.56
C LEU A 130 -8.41 -12.12 25.01
N ALA A 131 -9.00 -13.28 25.27
CA ALA A 131 -9.01 -13.91 26.59
C ALA A 131 -7.63 -14.50 26.98
N ALA A 132 -6.85 -14.95 25.97
CA ALA A 132 -5.54 -15.56 26.20
C ALA A 132 -4.46 -14.48 26.50
N GLN A 133 -4.45 -13.39 25.74
CA GLN A 133 -3.49 -12.29 25.93
C GLN A 133 -4.00 -10.97 25.35
N PRO A 134 -3.57 -9.80 25.89
CA PRO A 134 -4.04 -8.49 25.42
C PRO A 134 -3.72 -8.21 23.96
N SER A 135 -2.53 -8.57 23.49
CA SER A 135 -2.07 -8.47 22.09
C SER A 135 -0.86 -9.37 21.87
N GLN A 136 -0.60 -9.73 20.61
CA GLN A 136 0.62 -10.45 20.21
C GLN A 136 1.83 -9.51 20.16
N GLY A 137 1.62 -8.30 19.64
CA GLY A 137 2.64 -7.27 19.58
C GLY A 137 3.49 -7.31 18.29
N MET A 138 4.28 -6.26 18.13
CA MET A 138 5.17 -6.07 16.98
C MET A 138 6.42 -6.97 17.10
N ASN A 139 6.83 -7.55 15.98
CA ASN A 139 8.09 -8.29 15.90
C ASN A 139 9.27 -7.40 16.34
N ALA A 140 10.14 -7.92 17.22
CA ALA A 140 11.26 -7.18 17.80
C ALA A 140 12.22 -6.60 16.73
N HIS A 141 12.46 -7.34 15.63
CA HIS A 141 13.30 -6.87 14.52
C HIS A 141 12.72 -5.68 13.76
N LEU A 142 11.41 -5.47 13.84
CA LEU A 142 10.72 -4.33 13.21
C LEU A 142 10.67 -3.09 14.13
N GLN A 143 11.01 -3.23 15.43
CA GLN A 143 10.98 -2.14 16.41
C GLN A 143 12.17 -1.20 16.25
N THR A 144 12.26 -0.55 15.09
CA THR A 144 13.32 0.39 14.75
C THR A 144 12.75 1.60 14.01
N PHE A 145 13.44 2.74 14.13
CA PHE A 145 13.07 3.95 13.38
C PHE A 145 13.10 3.72 11.86
N TRP A 146 14.02 2.90 11.37
CA TRP A 146 14.19 2.63 9.94
C TRP A 146 12.97 1.97 9.31
N MET A 147 12.21 1.19 10.08
CA MET A 147 10.94 0.60 9.64
C MET A 147 9.95 1.66 9.17
N SER A 148 9.94 2.82 9.81
CA SER A 148 9.02 3.92 9.46
C SER A 148 9.30 4.54 8.10
N LEU A 149 10.52 4.43 7.58
CA LEU A 149 10.94 5.03 6.32
C LEU A 149 11.16 4.01 5.20
N HIS A 150 11.82 2.88 5.51
CA HIS A 150 12.22 1.89 4.51
C HIS A 150 11.01 1.32 3.77
N ALA A 151 10.07 0.75 4.48
CA ALA A 151 8.95 0.04 3.86
C ALA A 151 8.06 0.95 2.99
N PRO A 152 7.61 2.15 3.42
CA PRO A 152 6.84 3.04 2.57
C PRO A 152 7.59 3.48 1.30
N LEU A 153 8.91 3.72 1.39
CA LEU A 153 9.72 4.07 0.22
C LEU A 153 9.77 2.92 -0.79
N ILE A 154 9.99 1.69 -0.32
CA ILE A 154 10.01 0.51 -1.19
C ILE A 154 8.65 0.28 -1.83
N LEU A 155 7.55 0.35 -1.08
CA LEU A 155 6.19 0.18 -1.62
C LEU A 155 5.84 1.29 -2.64
N CYS A 156 6.23 2.53 -2.35
CA CYS A 156 6.06 3.63 -3.29
C CYS A 156 6.87 3.40 -4.58
N ALA A 157 8.12 2.94 -4.46
CA ALA A 157 8.95 2.61 -5.61
C ALA A 157 8.32 1.49 -6.45
N TYR A 158 7.80 0.44 -5.84
CA TYR A 158 7.11 -0.65 -6.55
C TYR A 158 5.90 -0.14 -7.33
N ALA A 159 5.09 0.73 -6.75
CA ALA A 159 3.99 1.36 -7.46
C ALA A 159 4.46 2.17 -8.69
N TRP A 160 5.58 2.91 -8.57
CA TRP A 160 6.16 3.63 -9.71
C TRP A 160 6.79 2.71 -10.76
N VAL A 161 7.31 1.53 -10.39
CA VAL A 161 7.81 0.52 -11.35
C VAL A 161 6.67 -0.07 -12.17
N LEU A 162 5.50 -0.26 -11.59
CA LEU A 162 4.33 -0.81 -12.28
C LEU A 162 3.74 0.15 -13.33
N ALA A 163 3.90 1.46 -13.18
CA ALA A 163 3.35 2.45 -14.10
C ALA A 163 3.91 2.34 -15.54
N PRO A 164 5.24 2.18 -15.77
CA PRO A 164 5.79 1.92 -17.09
C PRO A 164 5.27 0.64 -17.75
N ALA A 165 4.93 -0.39 -16.98
CA ALA A 165 4.40 -1.63 -17.52
C ALA A 165 3.06 -1.42 -18.22
N GLY A 166 2.16 -0.59 -17.64
CA GLY A 166 0.90 -0.22 -18.29
C GLY A 166 1.12 0.49 -19.64
N ALA A 167 2.08 1.43 -19.68
CA ALA A 167 2.43 2.14 -20.91
C ALA A 167 3.07 1.23 -21.96
N ALA A 168 3.90 0.27 -21.54
CA ALA A 168 4.52 -0.70 -22.42
C ALA A 168 3.47 -1.65 -23.06
N LEU A 169 2.52 -2.14 -22.26
CA LEU A 169 1.42 -2.98 -22.77
C LEU A 169 0.59 -2.26 -23.82
N GLU A 170 0.33 -0.95 -23.64
CA GLU A 170 -0.36 -0.16 -24.65
C GLU A 170 0.44 -0.05 -25.96
N ALA A 171 1.74 0.24 -25.83
CA ALA A 171 2.61 0.36 -27.00
C ALA A 171 2.66 -0.94 -27.81
N LEU A 172 2.72 -2.09 -27.15
CA LEU A 172 2.69 -3.41 -27.77
C LEU A 172 1.36 -3.69 -28.49
N GLY A 173 0.23 -3.26 -27.89
CA GLY A 173 -1.10 -3.54 -28.43
C GLY A 173 -1.53 -2.60 -29.57
N ARG A 174 -1.03 -1.37 -29.61
CA ARG A 174 -1.53 -0.30 -30.51
C ARG A 174 -0.46 0.39 -31.35
N GLY A 175 0.81 0.02 -31.22
CA GLY A 175 1.91 0.63 -31.97
C GLY A 175 2.18 2.11 -31.62
N GLY A 176 1.71 2.58 -30.48
CA GLY A 176 1.85 3.98 -30.06
C GLY A 176 3.27 4.33 -29.60
N HIS A 177 3.69 5.58 -29.85
CA HIS A 177 5.02 6.08 -29.43
C HIS A 177 4.97 6.87 -28.10
N ALA A 178 3.78 7.02 -27.51
CA ALA A 178 3.61 7.81 -26.28
C ALA A 178 4.43 7.25 -25.09
N TYR A 179 4.68 5.96 -25.06
CA TYR A 179 5.50 5.32 -24.01
C TYR A 179 6.95 5.83 -24.01
N ALA A 180 7.51 6.21 -25.16
CA ALA A 180 8.92 6.59 -25.27
C ALA A 180 9.31 7.79 -24.40
N TRP A 181 8.38 8.70 -24.14
CA TRP A 181 8.62 9.85 -23.25
C TRP A 181 8.02 9.68 -21.84
N VAL A 182 7.02 8.80 -21.66
CA VAL A 182 6.44 8.46 -20.36
C VAL A 182 7.38 7.54 -19.56
N MET A 183 7.86 6.47 -20.21
CA MET A 183 8.74 5.47 -19.62
C MET A 183 9.96 6.07 -18.87
N PRO A 184 10.79 6.94 -19.48
CA PRO A 184 11.97 7.47 -18.78
C PRO A 184 11.61 8.29 -17.54
N ARG A 185 10.50 9.01 -17.56
CA ARG A 185 10.06 9.84 -16.44
C ARG A 185 9.61 9.00 -15.24
N TYR A 186 8.83 7.95 -15.49
CA TYR A 186 8.35 7.07 -14.43
C TYR A 186 9.45 6.15 -13.92
N SER A 187 10.26 5.58 -14.79
CA SER A 187 11.40 4.75 -14.40
C SER A 187 12.43 5.52 -13.59
N ARG A 188 12.71 6.79 -13.94
CA ARG A 188 13.60 7.63 -13.14
C ARG A 188 13.06 7.89 -11.74
N ARG A 189 11.75 8.15 -11.59
CA ARG A 189 11.12 8.32 -10.28
C ARG A 189 11.20 7.03 -9.47
N ALA A 190 10.83 5.90 -10.09
CA ALA A 190 10.92 4.59 -9.47
C ALA A 190 12.35 4.32 -8.99
N TRP A 191 13.34 4.56 -9.84
CA TRP A 191 14.76 4.34 -9.52
C TRP A 191 15.24 5.22 -8.36
N LEU A 192 14.91 6.52 -8.36
CA LEU A 192 15.31 7.44 -7.28
C LEU A 192 14.71 7.03 -5.94
N ILE A 193 13.41 6.70 -5.91
CA ILE A 193 12.72 6.32 -4.68
C ILE A 193 13.22 4.95 -4.20
N LEU A 194 13.42 4.01 -5.13
CA LEU A 194 13.97 2.68 -4.81
C LEU A 194 15.38 2.78 -4.24
N SER A 195 16.25 3.59 -4.85
CA SER A 195 17.62 3.80 -4.37
C SER A 195 17.64 4.41 -2.97
N ALA A 196 16.76 5.39 -2.71
CA ALA A 196 16.61 5.95 -1.38
C ALA A 196 16.10 4.89 -0.37
N GLY A 197 15.10 4.10 -0.75
CA GLY A 197 14.58 3.01 0.08
C GLY A 197 15.64 1.94 0.38
N ILE A 198 16.43 1.53 -0.61
CA ILE A 198 17.54 0.59 -0.43
C ILE A 198 18.60 1.20 0.51
N GLY A 199 18.97 2.47 0.33
CA GLY A 199 19.92 3.16 1.21
C GLY A 199 19.47 3.17 2.67
N VAL A 200 18.20 3.44 2.92
CA VAL A 200 17.60 3.35 4.28
C VAL A 200 17.63 1.92 4.79
N GLY A 201 17.32 0.93 3.95
CA GLY A 201 17.39 -0.50 4.32
C GLY A 201 18.80 -0.97 4.63
N MET A 202 19.83 -0.45 3.94
CA MET A 202 21.22 -0.71 4.26
C MET A 202 21.62 -0.15 5.64
N ALA A 203 21.18 1.07 5.97
CA ALA A 203 21.42 1.65 7.28
C ALA A 203 20.74 0.82 8.39
N TRP A 204 19.50 0.35 8.15
CA TRP A 204 18.82 -0.57 9.05
C TRP A 204 19.58 -1.89 9.22
N ALA A 205 20.00 -2.52 8.13
CA ALA A 205 20.76 -3.77 8.19
C ALA A 205 22.06 -3.60 8.96
N MET A 206 22.78 -2.49 8.77
CA MET A 206 24.02 -2.20 9.53
C MET A 206 23.74 -2.07 11.02
N GLU A 207 22.67 -1.38 11.43
CA GLU A 207 22.27 -1.28 12.84
C GLU A 207 21.93 -2.65 13.43
N ASP A 208 21.11 -3.44 12.73
CA ASP A 208 20.63 -4.73 13.23
C ASP A 208 21.76 -5.75 13.35
N PHE A 209 22.65 -5.83 12.35
CA PHE A 209 23.77 -6.78 12.36
C PHE A 209 24.97 -6.33 13.21
N THR A 210 25.16 -5.04 13.42
CA THR A 210 26.34 -4.55 14.15
C THR A 210 26.08 -4.34 15.63
N TYR A 211 24.88 -3.86 16.01
CA TYR A 211 24.61 -3.41 17.38
C TYR A 211 23.64 -4.29 18.16
N ARG A 212 22.82 -5.11 17.46
CA ARG A 212 21.82 -5.97 18.15
C ARG A 212 22.28 -7.41 18.37
N GLN A 213 23.42 -7.79 17.77
CA GLN A 213 23.99 -9.14 17.95
C GLN A 213 25.16 -9.17 18.95
N LEU A 214 25.54 -8.02 19.52
CA LEU A 214 26.51 -7.87 20.59
C LEU A 214 25.77 -7.70 21.92
#